data_5d8f4f4ac462d5dce9f0dcc04b3e08fc
#
_entry.id   5d8f4f4ac462d5dce9f0dcc04b3e08fc
#
_cell.length_a   1.000
_cell.length_b   1.000
_cell.length_c   1.000
_cell.angle_alpha   90.00
_cell.angle_beta   90.00
_cell.angle_gamma   90.00
#
_symmetry.space_group_name_H-M   'P 1'
#
loop_
_entity.id
_entity.type
_entity.pdbx_description
1 polymer ?
#
loop_
_entity_poly.entity_id
_entity_poly.type
_entity_poly.pdbx_seq_one_letter_code
_entity_poly.pdbx_strand_id
1 'polypeptide(L)' 'MSTKLFVGSIPLSFNNEILKKTFEKHGTVLTARVMTDRTSKKSRGFGFVEMENTSDAYEAVKALNELEIEGKSIVVNETR' A
#
# COMPACT_ATOMS: atom_id res chain seq x y z
N MET A 1 -7.11 9.17 -14.65
CA MET A 1 -7.65 7.86 -14.29
C MET A 1 -6.93 7.34 -13.06
N SER A 2 -7.66 6.73 -12.17
CA SER A 2 -7.05 6.17 -10.97
C SER A 2 -6.53 4.76 -11.21
N THR A 3 -5.59 4.34 -10.37
CA THR A 3 -5.00 3.01 -10.45
C THR A 3 -4.96 2.42 -9.06
N LYS A 4 -5.44 1.20 -8.93
CA LYS A 4 -5.44 0.49 -7.65
C LYS A 4 -4.21 -0.40 -7.56
N LEU A 5 -3.53 -0.34 -6.43
CA LEU A 5 -2.32 -1.11 -6.17
C LEU A 5 -2.57 -2.10 -5.04
N PHE A 6 -2.04 -3.30 -5.21
CA PHE A 6 -1.97 -4.29 -4.14
C PHE A 6 -0.67 -4.08 -3.38
N VAL A 7 -0.75 -4.04 -2.06
CA VAL A 7 0.44 -3.89 -1.20
C VAL A 7 0.46 -5.06 -0.25
N GLY A 8 1.45 -5.93 -0.40
CA GLY A 8 1.56 -7.13 0.41
C GLY A 8 2.78 -7.13 1.30
N SER A 9 2.81 -8.08 2.22
CA SER A 9 3.93 -8.26 3.14
C SER A 9 4.25 -7.00 3.93
N ILE A 10 3.22 -6.23 4.30
CA ILE A 10 3.42 -5.01 5.08
C ILE A 10 3.55 -5.36 6.56
N PRO A 11 4.32 -4.55 7.30
CA PRO A 11 4.44 -4.75 8.74
C PRO A 11 3.09 -4.70 9.43
N LEU A 12 2.92 -5.50 10.46
CA LEU A 12 1.65 -5.57 11.19
C LEU A 12 1.33 -4.27 11.92
N SER A 13 2.33 -3.40 12.11
CA SER A 13 2.14 -2.10 12.72
C SER A 13 1.46 -1.09 11.80
N PHE A 14 1.40 -1.39 10.48
CA PHE A 14 0.78 -0.46 9.53
C PHE A 14 -0.72 -0.39 9.73
N ASN A 15 -1.23 0.83 9.66
CA ASN A 15 -2.67 1.07 9.61
C ASN A 15 -2.97 1.86 8.33
N ASN A 16 -4.24 2.20 8.13
CA ASN A 16 -4.65 2.90 6.91
C ASN A 16 -3.90 4.22 6.73
N GLU A 17 -3.69 4.95 7.83
CA GLU A 17 -3.03 6.25 7.75
C GLU A 17 -1.56 6.13 7.39
N ILE A 18 -0.87 5.17 7.99
CA ILE A 18 0.55 4.94 7.69
C ILE A 18 0.72 4.52 6.24
N LEU A 19 -0.15 3.61 5.79
CA LEU A 19 -0.13 3.16 4.40
C LEU A 19 -0.36 4.33 3.44
N LYS A 20 -1.32 5.17 3.74
CA LYS A 20 -1.61 6.34 2.93
C LYS A 20 -0.40 7.28 2.85
N LYS A 21 0.19 7.58 4.01
CA LYS A 21 1.34 8.49 4.06
C LYS A 21 2.53 7.95 3.28
N THR A 22 2.73 6.64 3.33
CA THR A 22 3.83 6.02 2.60
C THR A 22 3.69 6.25 1.10
N PHE A 23 2.48 6.16 0.58
CA PHE A 23 2.24 6.33 -0.85
C PHE A 23 2.07 7.80 -1.25
N GLU A 24 1.64 8.66 -0.32
CA GLU A 24 1.47 10.09 -0.63
C GLU A 24 2.77 10.77 -1.04
N LYS A 25 3.88 10.21 -0.68
CA LYS A 25 5.18 10.75 -1.09
C LYS A 25 5.36 10.66 -2.61
N HIS A 26 4.57 9.86 -3.27
CA HIS A 26 4.72 9.59 -4.70
C HIS A 26 3.55 10.12 -5.53
N GLY A 27 2.54 10.69 -4.89
CA GLY A 27 1.40 11.27 -5.60
C GLY A 27 0.15 11.25 -4.75
N THR A 28 -0.94 11.73 -5.32
CA THR A 28 -2.22 11.82 -4.60
C THR A 28 -2.81 10.45 -4.39
N VAL A 29 -3.11 10.13 -3.14
CA VAL A 29 -3.75 8.87 -2.75
C VAL A 29 -5.24 9.12 -2.51
N LEU A 30 -6.09 8.41 -3.23
CA LEU A 30 -7.54 8.51 -3.06
C LEU A 30 -8.02 7.65 -1.91
N THR A 31 -7.54 6.42 -1.82
CA THR A 31 -7.88 5.53 -0.71
C THR A 31 -6.68 4.68 -0.33
N ALA A 32 -6.62 4.27 0.93
CA ALA A 32 -5.60 3.36 1.41
C ALA A 32 -6.23 2.54 2.52
N ARG A 33 -6.19 1.22 2.39
CA ARG A 33 -6.80 0.33 3.36
C ARG A 33 -5.91 -0.87 3.63
N VAL A 34 -5.65 -1.09 4.91
CA VAL A 34 -4.99 -2.32 5.36
C VAL A 34 -6.11 -3.32 5.67
N MET A 35 -6.01 -4.50 5.08
CA MET A 35 -7.00 -5.54 5.34
C MET A 35 -6.77 -6.11 6.74
N THR A 36 -7.86 -6.25 7.47
CA THR A 36 -7.79 -6.75 8.85
C THR A 36 -8.66 -8.00 8.99
N ASP A 37 -8.30 -8.83 9.98
CA ASP A 37 -9.11 -9.99 10.31
C ASP A 37 -10.41 -9.51 10.93
N ARG A 38 -11.52 -10.08 10.48
CA ARG A 38 -12.84 -9.66 10.93
C ARG A 38 -13.04 -9.87 12.43
N THR A 39 -12.47 -10.94 12.95
CA THR A 39 -12.67 -11.32 14.34
C THR A 39 -11.66 -10.66 15.27
N SER A 40 -10.37 -10.76 14.95
CA SER A 40 -9.31 -10.26 15.83
C SER A 40 -8.98 -8.79 15.60
N LYS A 41 -9.41 -8.23 14.46
CA LYS A 41 -9.11 -6.86 14.07
C LYS A 41 -7.63 -6.61 13.79
N LYS A 42 -6.85 -7.67 13.67
CA LYS A 42 -5.42 -7.56 13.38
C LYS A 42 -5.18 -7.51 11.88
N SER A 43 -4.09 -6.82 11.49
CA SER A 43 -3.71 -6.74 10.09
C SER A 43 -3.43 -8.12 9.52
N ARG A 44 -3.90 -8.34 8.29
CA ARG A 44 -3.62 -9.58 7.56
C ARG A 44 -2.30 -9.49 6.79
N GLY A 45 -1.58 -8.36 6.92
CA GLY A 45 -0.29 -8.20 6.29
C GLY A 45 -0.36 -7.72 4.86
N PHE A 46 -1.53 -7.26 4.40
CA PHE A 46 -1.64 -6.70 3.06
C PHE A 46 -2.76 -5.66 3.03
N GLY A 47 -2.77 -4.88 1.95
CA GLY A 47 -3.79 -3.87 1.78
C GLY A 47 -3.85 -3.39 0.35
N PHE A 48 -4.63 -2.35 0.12
CA PHE A 48 -4.83 -1.76 -1.21
C PHE A 48 -4.71 -0.26 -1.12
N VAL A 49 -4.11 0.33 -2.15
CA VAL A 49 -3.99 1.78 -2.28
C VAL A 49 -4.49 2.17 -3.66
N GLU A 50 -5.37 3.17 -3.72
CA GLU A 50 -5.80 3.71 -5.01
C GLU A 50 -5.20 5.10 -5.16
N MET A 51 -4.45 5.32 -6.24
CA MET A 51 -3.83 6.61 -6.53
C MET A 51 -4.54 7.27 -7.70
N GLU A 52 -4.62 8.60 -7.63
CA GLU A 52 -5.36 9.37 -8.62
C GLU A 52 -4.75 9.28 -10.01
N ASN A 53 -3.43 9.33 -10.09
CA ASN A 53 -2.73 9.35 -11.38
C ASN A 53 -1.99 8.04 -11.62
N THR A 54 -2.24 7.45 -12.80
CA THR A 54 -1.61 6.19 -13.17
C THR A 54 -0.08 6.31 -13.21
N SER A 55 0.44 7.44 -13.70
CA SER A 55 1.89 7.62 -13.74
C SER A 55 2.50 7.66 -12.34
N ASP A 56 1.81 8.29 -11.40
CA ASP A 56 2.30 8.31 -10.01
C ASP A 56 2.24 6.92 -9.39
N ALA A 57 1.20 6.15 -9.73
CA ALA A 57 1.08 4.78 -9.23
C ALA A 57 2.26 3.93 -9.72
N TYR A 58 2.64 4.06 -10.98
CA TYR A 58 3.78 3.31 -11.52
C TYR A 58 5.08 3.72 -10.82
N GLU A 59 5.25 5.00 -10.54
CA GLU A 59 6.44 5.46 -9.82
C GLU A 59 6.45 4.91 -8.40
N ALA A 60 5.29 4.84 -7.76
CA ALA A 60 5.18 4.28 -6.42
C ALA A 60 5.57 2.81 -6.43
N VAL A 61 5.14 2.05 -7.44
CA VAL A 61 5.52 0.65 -7.56
C VAL A 61 7.03 0.53 -7.65
N LYS A 62 7.67 1.32 -8.51
CA LYS A 62 9.12 1.28 -8.66
C LYS A 62 9.85 1.62 -7.36
N ALA A 63 9.35 2.62 -6.64
CA ALA A 63 10.04 3.11 -5.44
C ALA A 63 9.82 2.20 -4.25
N LEU A 64 8.66 1.57 -4.15
CA LEU A 64 8.26 0.88 -2.92
C LEU A 64 8.29 -0.64 -3.02
N ASN A 65 8.18 -1.20 -4.24
CA ASN A 65 8.23 -2.65 -4.37
C ASN A 65 9.58 -3.18 -3.90
N GLU A 66 9.54 -4.18 -3.05
CA GLU A 66 10.73 -4.81 -2.45
C GLU A 66 11.48 -3.91 -1.47
N LEU A 67 10.89 -2.77 -1.10
CA LEU A 67 11.49 -1.93 -0.07
C LEU A 67 11.35 -2.62 1.28
N GLU A 68 12.44 -2.69 2.02
CA GLU A 68 12.42 -3.31 3.33
C GLU A 68 11.96 -2.32 4.39
N ILE A 69 10.91 -2.69 5.11
CA ILE A 69 10.36 -1.89 6.19
C ILE A 69 10.16 -2.80 7.39
N GLU A 70 10.80 -2.47 8.50
CA GLU A 70 10.72 -3.26 9.75
C GLU A 70 11.04 -4.73 9.52
N GLY A 71 12.03 -5.00 8.66
CA GLY A 71 12.48 -6.36 8.41
C GLY A 71 11.66 -7.11 7.38
N LYS A 72 10.67 -6.48 6.77
CA LYS A 72 9.86 -7.12 5.74
C LYS A 72 10.01 -6.39 4.41
N SER A 73 10.17 -7.14 3.34
CA SER A 73 10.21 -6.58 1.99
C SER A 73 8.78 -6.50 1.47
N ILE A 74 8.28 -5.28 1.36
CA ILE A 74 6.89 -5.12 0.89
C ILE A 74 6.77 -5.42 -0.59
N VAL A 75 5.58 -5.84 -0.99
CA VAL A 75 5.28 -6.14 -2.40
C VAL A 75 4.25 -5.13 -2.87
N VAL A 76 4.56 -4.44 -3.97
CA VAL A 76 3.63 -3.45 -4.54
C VAL A 76 3.42 -3.77 -6.00
N ASN A 77 2.19 -4.02 -6.38
CA ASN A 77 1.83 -4.34 -7.77
C ASN A 77 0.51 -3.70 -8.12
N GLU A 78 0.35 -3.46 -9.43
CA GLU A 78 -0.94 -3.00 -9.92
C GLU A 78 -1.95 -4.14 -9.81
N THR A 79 -3.15 -3.83 -9.33
CA THR A 79 -4.22 -4.81 -9.27
C THR A 79 -5.25 -4.50 -10.35
N ARG A 80 -5.92 -5.55 -10.83
CA ARG A 80 -6.93 -5.43 -11.87
C ARG A 80 -8.32 -5.62 -11.33
#